data_ba3fdbccff7964d327ef3b4f8438a587
#
_entry.id   ba3fdbccff7964d327ef3b4f8438a587
#
_cell.length_a   1.000
_cell.length_b   1.000
_cell.length_c   1.000
_cell.angle_alpha   90.00
_cell.angle_beta   90.00
_cell.angle_gamma   90.00
#
_symmetry.space_group_name_H-M   'P 1'
#
loop_
_entity.id
_entity.type
_entity.pdbx_description
1 polymer ?
#
loop_
_entity_poly.entity_id
_entity_poly.type
_entity_poly.pdbx_seq_one_letter_code
_entity_poly.pdbx_strand_id
1 'polypeptide(L)'
;QSLRENVLEQSRRIGKLSDALAGLKYLCSLENMETHADLIAGLPLYHLSEIFDDVRTLAEYGAGEIQLESLKLLPGTEMKRRADELGIQYSPLPPYEVLQTREITVDELQTAHYLSRLLDGFYNTPTWRSITRILILENPHFIHELLDHLVQTDVIDTPLSLEKRGLILYDSVSY
;
A
#
# COMPACT_ATOMS: atom_id res chain seq x y z
N GLN A 1 -7.62 -2.56 5.08
CA GLN A 1 -6.46 -3.36 5.47
C GLN A 1 -6.00 -4.28 4.33
N SER A 2 -6.90 -4.80 3.52
CA SER A 2 -6.70 -5.54 2.27
C SER A 2 -8.00 -5.56 1.49
N LEU A 3 -7.94 -5.81 0.17
CA LEU A 3 -9.11 -6.04 -0.69
C LEU A 3 -9.28 -7.56 -0.99
N ARG A 4 -8.73 -8.43 -0.16
CA ARG A 4 -8.80 -9.90 -0.30
C ARG A 4 -9.64 -10.49 0.81
N GLU A 5 -10.75 -11.17 0.47
CA GLU A 5 -11.69 -11.74 1.45
C GLU A 5 -11.00 -12.74 2.39
N ASN A 6 -10.16 -13.63 1.86
CA ASN A 6 -9.40 -14.60 2.65
C ASN A 6 -8.46 -13.94 3.67
N VAL A 7 -7.81 -12.83 3.31
CA VAL A 7 -6.93 -12.05 4.21
C VAL A 7 -7.76 -11.41 5.33
N LEU A 8 -8.91 -10.84 4.98
CA LEU A 8 -9.82 -10.20 5.94
C LEU A 8 -10.41 -11.22 6.91
N GLU A 9 -10.85 -12.38 6.42
CA GLU A 9 -11.37 -13.48 7.25
C GLU A 9 -10.30 -14.00 8.21
N GLN A 10 -9.07 -14.25 7.72
CA GLN A 10 -7.96 -14.71 8.55
C GLN A 10 -7.59 -13.69 9.64
N SER A 11 -7.73 -12.40 9.32
CA SER A 11 -7.53 -11.29 10.25
C SER A 11 -8.75 -10.99 11.12
N ARG A 12 -9.80 -11.81 11.03
CA ARG A 12 -11.08 -11.67 11.74
C ARG A 12 -11.75 -10.31 11.53
N ARG A 13 -11.63 -9.76 10.33
CA ARG A 13 -12.39 -8.59 9.92
C ARG A 13 -13.75 -9.01 9.38
N ILE A 14 -14.78 -8.71 10.17
CA ILE A 14 -16.17 -9.06 9.86
C ILE A 14 -16.75 -7.94 8.99
N GLY A 15 -17.30 -8.30 7.85
CA GLY A 15 -17.96 -7.39 6.92
C GLY A 15 -17.88 -7.93 5.50
N LYS A 16 -18.76 -7.46 4.63
CA LYS A 16 -18.69 -7.81 3.21
C LYS A 16 -17.77 -6.81 2.51
N LEU A 17 -16.73 -7.32 1.87
CA LEU A 17 -15.81 -6.50 1.09
C LEU A 17 -16.56 -5.70 0.01
N SER A 18 -17.55 -6.31 -0.65
CA SER A 18 -18.38 -5.64 -1.65
C SER A 18 -19.08 -4.40 -1.12
N ASP A 19 -19.58 -4.43 0.11
CA ASP A 19 -20.28 -3.30 0.73
C ASP A 19 -19.27 -2.18 1.08
N ALA A 20 -18.08 -2.56 1.56
CA ALA A 20 -17.01 -1.60 1.85
C ALA A 20 -16.51 -0.91 0.58
N LEU A 21 -16.33 -1.66 -0.53
CA LEU A 21 -15.91 -1.11 -1.81
C LEU A 21 -17.00 -0.22 -2.44
N ALA A 22 -18.28 -0.62 -2.35
CA ALA A 22 -19.38 0.22 -2.80
C ALA A 22 -19.46 1.52 -1.99
N GLY A 23 -19.27 1.44 -0.68
CA GLY A 23 -19.21 2.61 0.21
C GLY A 23 -18.03 3.54 -0.14
N LEU A 24 -16.83 2.99 -0.35
CA LEU A 24 -15.66 3.78 -0.76
C LEU A 24 -15.93 4.50 -2.08
N LYS A 25 -16.42 3.77 -3.09
CA LYS A 25 -16.75 4.35 -4.40
C LYS A 25 -17.76 5.48 -4.30
N TYR A 26 -18.80 5.31 -3.47
CA TYR A 26 -19.77 6.37 -3.21
C TYR A 26 -19.11 7.59 -2.55
N LEU A 27 -18.31 7.39 -1.50
CA LEU A 27 -17.62 8.49 -0.80
C LEU A 27 -16.65 9.23 -1.73
N CYS A 28 -15.90 8.51 -2.58
CA CYS A 28 -15.00 9.11 -3.56
C CYS A 28 -15.73 9.93 -4.64
N SER A 29 -17.04 9.73 -4.83
CA SER A 29 -17.85 10.51 -5.77
C SER A 29 -18.34 11.84 -5.19
N LEU A 30 -18.16 12.10 -3.91
CA LEU A 30 -18.60 13.32 -3.23
C LEU A 30 -17.52 14.40 -3.32
N GLU A 31 -17.87 15.56 -3.88
CA GLU A 31 -16.92 16.66 -4.17
C GLU A 31 -16.22 17.27 -2.94
N ASN A 32 -16.83 17.16 -1.75
CA ASN A 32 -16.33 17.81 -0.52
C ASN A 32 -15.86 16.79 0.54
N MET A 33 -15.45 15.59 0.13
CA MET A 33 -15.04 14.54 1.04
C MET A 33 -13.66 14.01 0.65
N GLU A 34 -12.72 14.07 1.57
CA GLU A 34 -11.45 13.34 1.45
C GLU A 34 -11.62 11.93 2.01
N THR A 35 -11.14 10.95 1.28
CA THR A 35 -11.21 9.53 1.64
C THR A 35 -9.83 8.98 1.87
N HIS A 36 -9.69 8.16 2.91
CA HIS A 36 -8.47 7.44 3.23
C HIS A 36 -8.72 5.94 3.13
N ALA A 37 -7.85 5.24 2.45
CA ALA A 37 -7.89 3.80 2.32
C ALA A 37 -6.58 3.20 2.84
N ASP A 38 -6.69 2.32 3.86
CA ASP A 38 -5.53 1.75 4.53
C ASP A 38 -5.33 0.30 4.11
N LEU A 39 -4.13 -0.04 3.67
CA LEU A 39 -3.64 -1.39 3.43
C LEU A 39 -2.58 -1.73 4.48
N ILE A 40 -2.44 -3.02 4.81
CA ILE A 40 -1.45 -3.49 5.80
C ILE A 40 -0.63 -4.61 5.18
N ALA A 41 0.65 -4.37 4.91
CA ALA A 41 1.60 -5.37 4.47
C ALA A 41 1.99 -6.30 5.64
N GLY A 42 2.17 -7.59 5.35
CA GLY A 42 2.52 -8.60 6.35
C GLY A 42 1.32 -9.26 7.04
N LEU A 43 0.10 -9.02 6.58
CA LEU A 43 -1.05 -9.82 6.99
C LEU A 43 -0.91 -11.26 6.47
N PRO A 44 -1.36 -12.29 7.24
CA PRO A 44 -1.39 -13.66 6.75
C PRO A 44 -2.21 -13.80 5.47
N LEU A 45 -1.78 -14.65 4.56
CA LEU A 45 -2.35 -14.91 3.23
C LEU A 45 -2.28 -13.72 2.26
N TYR A 46 -1.50 -12.69 2.54
CA TYR A 46 -1.42 -11.49 1.72
C TYR A 46 -0.06 -11.38 1.02
N HIS A 47 -0.04 -11.58 -0.30
CA HIS A 47 1.17 -11.53 -1.12
C HIS A 47 1.48 -10.12 -1.60
N LEU A 48 2.76 -9.85 -1.86
CA LEU A 48 3.20 -8.55 -2.37
C LEU A 48 2.49 -8.16 -3.68
N SER A 49 2.32 -9.09 -4.61
CA SER A 49 1.61 -8.84 -5.87
C SER A 49 0.16 -8.38 -5.65
N GLU A 50 -0.52 -8.96 -4.65
CA GLU A 50 -1.89 -8.57 -4.30
C GLU A 50 -1.94 -7.16 -3.69
N ILE A 51 -0.89 -6.74 -2.95
CA ILE A 51 -0.78 -5.37 -2.42
C ILE A 51 -0.72 -4.36 -3.58
N PHE A 52 0.06 -4.63 -4.62
CA PHE A 52 0.11 -3.78 -5.82
C PHE A 52 -1.24 -3.70 -6.53
N ASP A 53 -1.92 -4.83 -6.70
CA ASP A 53 -3.27 -4.89 -7.29
C ASP A 53 -4.28 -4.10 -6.46
N ASP A 54 -4.22 -4.21 -5.14
CA ASP A 54 -5.12 -3.50 -4.22
C ASP A 54 -4.88 -1.99 -4.29
N VAL A 55 -3.62 -1.54 -4.35
CA VAL A 55 -3.27 -0.12 -4.56
C VAL A 55 -3.86 0.39 -5.88
N ARG A 56 -3.71 -0.38 -6.98
CA ARG A 56 -4.29 -0.02 -8.27
C ARG A 56 -5.81 0.09 -8.18
N THR A 57 -6.48 -0.88 -7.58
CA THR A 57 -7.94 -0.89 -7.40
C THR A 57 -8.41 0.32 -6.60
N LEU A 58 -7.71 0.70 -5.53
CA LEU A 58 -8.04 1.90 -4.75
C LEU A 58 -7.85 3.18 -5.58
N ALA A 59 -6.80 3.25 -6.40
CA ALA A 59 -6.60 4.35 -7.33
C ALA A 59 -7.71 4.41 -8.39
N GLU A 60 -8.17 3.27 -8.90
CA GLU A 60 -9.33 3.19 -9.82
C GLU A 60 -10.60 3.75 -9.19
N TYR A 61 -10.86 3.46 -7.93
CA TYR A 61 -12.02 4.00 -7.21
C TYR A 61 -11.87 5.48 -6.85
N GLY A 62 -10.67 6.04 -6.97
CA GLY A 62 -10.40 7.45 -6.72
C GLY A 62 -10.21 7.79 -5.24
N ALA A 63 -9.67 6.86 -4.45
CA ALA A 63 -9.30 7.12 -3.07
C ALA A 63 -8.45 8.39 -2.97
N GLY A 64 -8.78 9.28 -2.02
CA GLY A 64 -8.06 10.52 -1.79
C GLY A 64 -6.64 10.28 -1.28
N GLU A 65 -6.48 9.36 -0.35
CA GLU A 65 -5.19 8.85 0.11
C GLU A 65 -5.20 7.33 0.15
N ILE A 66 -4.06 6.72 -0.14
CA ILE A 66 -3.80 5.30 -0.01
C ILE A 66 -2.63 5.14 0.96
N GLN A 67 -2.89 4.66 2.15
CA GLN A 67 -1.87 4.40 3.15
C GLN A 67 -1.52 2.91 3.14
N LEU A 68 -0.23 2.59 3.11
CA LEU A 68 0.28 1.24 3.20
C LEU A 68 1.22 1.14 4.40
N GLU A 69 0.78 0.44 5.44
CA GLU A 69 1.51 0.30 6.69
C GLU A 69 2.02 -1.13 6.89
N SER A 70 3.14 -1.28 7.61
CA SER A 70 3.62 -2.59 8.05
C SER A 70 2.81 -3.10 9.23
N LEU A 71 2.47 -4.38 9.24
CA LEU A 71 1.80 -5.05 10.35
C LEU A 71 2.67 -5.00 11.61
N LYS A 72 2.06 -4.60 12.74
CA LYS A 72 2.68 -4.60 14.07
C LYS A 72 1.94 -5.57 14.99
N LEU A 73 2.65 -6.56 15.53
CA LEU A 73 2.07 -7.56 16.44
C LEU A 73 2.06 -7.07 17.88
N LEU A 74 1.07 -6.25 18.20
CA LEU A 74 0.95 -5.63 19.52
C LEU A 74 0.70 -6.67 20.62
N PRO A 75 1.30 -6.50 21.82
CA PRO A 75 1.06 -7.35 22.97
C PRO A 75 -0.44 -7.48 23.30
N GLY A 76 -0.87 -8.67 23.67
CA GLY A 76 -2.26 -8.95 24.05
C GLY A 76 -3.21 -9.23 22.87
N THR A 77 -2.81 -8.99 21.63
CA THR A 77 -3.64 -9.29 20.45
C THR A 77 -3.70 -10.79 20.19
N GLU A 78 -4.81 -11.24 19.59
CA GLU A 78 -4.96 -12.63 19.21
C GLU A 78 -3.97 -13.04 18.11
N MET A 79 -3.74 -12.17 17.13
CA MET A 79 -2.78 -12.42 16.07
C MET A 79 -1.37 -12.68 16.62
N LYS A 80 -0.95 -11.95 17.67
CA LYS A 80 0.31 -12.21 18.36
C LYS A 80 0.33 -13.57 19.05
N ARG A 81 -0.78 -14.00 19.67
CA ARG A 81 -0.86 -15.33 20.28
C ARG A 81 -0.78 -16.48 19.27
N ARG A 82 -1.22 -16.23 18.04
CA ARG A 82 -1.23 -17.18 16.94
C ARG A 82 -0.05 -17.00 15.97
N ALA A 83 0.94 -16.18 16.30
CA ALA A 83 2.05 -15.85 15.39
C ALA A 83 2.76 -17.09 14.84
N ASP A 84 3.08 -18.07 15.71
CA ASP A 84 3.75 -19.31 15.32
C ASP A 84 2.85 -20.16 14.39
N GLU A 85 1.55 -20.29 14.71
CA GLU A 85 0.56 -20.98 13.89
C GLU A 85 0.45 -20.33 12.50
N LEU A 86 0.46 -19.01 12.44
CA LEU A 86 0.35 -18.23 11.21
C LEU A 86 1.68 -18.10 10.47
N GLY A 87 2.80 -18.56 11.06
CA GLY A 87 4.13 -18.46 10.47
C GLY A 87 4.65 -17.03 10.39
N ILE A 88 4.23 -16.17 11.32
CA ILE A 88 4.64 -14.77 11.37
C ILE A 88 5.89 -14.63 12.21
N GLN A 89 6.94 -14.08 11.61
CA GLN A 89 8.16 -13.65 12.31
C GLN A 89 8.09 -12.13 12.53
N TYR A 90 8.39 -11.68 13.73
CA TYR A 90 8.29 -10.28 14.11
C TYR A 90 9.38 -9.86 15.09
N SER A 91 9.66 -8.56 15.17
CA SER A 91 10.58 -8.00 16.14
C SER A 91 10.02 -8.15 17.58
N PRO A 92 10.77 -8.72 18.53
CA PRO A 92 10.36 -8.78 19.93
C PRO A 92 10.35 -7.40 20.62
N LEU A 93 10.99 -6.40 20.00
CA LEU A 93 11.10 -5.03 20.50
C LEU A 93 10.03 -4.12 19.83
N PRO A 94 9.57 -3.08 20.54
CA PRO A 94 8.72 -2.07 19.93
C PRO A 94 9.35 -1.48 18.66
N PRO A 95 8.58 -1.24 17.62
CA PRO A 95 7.11 -1.31 17.50
C PRO A 95 6.52 -2.70 17.21
N TYR A 96 7.24 -3.79 17.40
CA TYR A 96 6.79 -5.17 17.18
C TYR A 96 6.45 -5.47 15.72
N GLU A 97 7.23 -4.91 14.82
CA GLU A 97 7.02 -4.99 13.39
C GLU A 97 7.18 -6.42 12.87
N VAL A 98 6.32 -6.82 11.95
CA VAL A 98 6.43 -8.10 11.23
C VAL A 98 7.60 -8.01 10.27
N LEU A 99 8.45 -9.04 10.31
CA LEU A 99 9.65 -9.14 9.49
C LEU A 99 9.46 -10.10 8.32
N GLN A 100 8.57 -11.09 8.47
CA GLN A 100 8.27 -12.09 7.46
C GLN A 100 6.99 -12.84 7.81
N THR A 101 6.26 -13.32 6.79
CA THR A 101 5.21 -14.33 6.95
C THR A 101 5.49 -15.51 6.01
N ARG A 102 4.54 -16.44 5.87
CA ARG A 102 4.65 -17.51 4.88
C ARG A 102 4.52 -17.00 3.44
N GLU A 103 3.78 -15.92 3.26
CA GLU A 103 3.35 -15.36 1.98
C GLU A 103 4.23 -14.20 1.50
N ILE A 104 4.94 -13.55 2.43
CA ILE A 104 5.77 -12.38 2.12
C ILE A 104 7.11 -12.45 2.85
N THR A 105 8.18 -12.33 2.11
CA THR A 105 9.57 -12.36 2.60
C THR A 105 10.01 -11.01 3.17
N VAL A 106 11.19 -10.98 3.80
CA VAL A 106 11.82 -9.73 4.30
C VAL A 106 12.02 -8.72 3.16
N ASP A 107 12.54 -9.18 2.01
CA ASP A 107 12.82 -8.31 0.87
C ASP A 107 11.52 -7.78 0.25
N GLU A 108 10.46 -8.60 0.20
CA GLU A 108 9.15 -8.17 -0.27
C GLU A 108 8.48 -7.17 0.70
N LEU A 109 8.65 -7.34 2.02
CA LEU A 109 8.20 -6.33 2.99
C LEU A 109 8.96 -5.02 2.85
N GLN A 110 10.26 -5.08 2.54
CA GLN A 110 11.04 -3.87 2.21
C GLN A 110 10.50 -3.21 0.93
N THR A 111 10.13 -4.01 -0.08
CA THR A 111 9.49 -3.48 -1.30
C THR A 111 8.14 -2.83 -0.99
N ALA A 112 7.32 -3.44 -0.11
CA ALA A 112 6.07 -2.84 0.33
C ALA A 112 6.30 -1.53 1.11
N HIS A 113 7.36 -1.44 1.90
CA HIS A 113 7.77 -0.19 2.55
C HIS A 113 8.15 0.90 1.52
N TYR A 114 8.91 0.55 0.49
CA TYR A 114 9.23 1.48 -0.60
C TYR A 114 7.98 1.91 -1.37
N LEU A 115 7.03 0.99 -1.60
CA LEU A 115 5.74 1.33 -2.19
C LEU A 115 4.96 2.34 -1.34
N SER A 116 4.96 2.19 0.00
CA SER A 116 4.38 3.19 0.91
C SER A 116 5.01 4.56 0.72
N ARG A 117 6.36 4.63 0.64
CA ARG A 117 7.09 5.89 0.38
C ARG A 117 6.75 6.51 -0.97
N LEU A 118 6.60 5.69 -2.01
CA LEU A 118 6.15 6.14 -3.33
C LEU A 118 4.74 6.74 -3.25
N LEU A 119 3.82 6.06 -2.59
CA LEU A 119 2.44 6.54 -2.43
C LEU A 119 2.43 7.90 -1.72
N ASP A 120 3.15 8.05 -0.61
CA ASP A 120 3.26 9.33 0.11
C ASP A 120 3.86 10.43 -0.73
N GLY A 121 4.89 10.09 -1.51
CA GLY A 121 5.60 11.05 -2.34
C GLY A 121 4.80 11.54 -3.55
N PHE A 122 4.02 10.69 -4.17
CA PHE A 122 3.41 10.97 -5.48
C PHE A 122 1.89 10.90 -5.45
N TYR A 123 1.29 9.82 -4.95
CA TYR A 123 -0.16 9.68 -4.93
C TYR A 123 -0.82 10.51 -3.82
N ASN A 124 -0.33 10.42 -2.59
CA ASN A 124 -0.89 11.13 -1.43
C ASN A 124 -0.56 12.63 -1.42
N THR A 125 0.37 13.07 -2.28
CA THR A 125 0.69 14.50 -2.45
C THR A 125 -0.34 15.16 -3.36
N PRO A 126 -1.16 16.13 -2.88
CA PRO A 126 -2.28 16.70 -3.66
C PRO A 126 -1.88 17.25 -5.04
N THR A 127 -0.70 17.86 -5.13
CA THR A 127 -0.16 18.42 -6.40
C THR A 127 0.01 17.35 -7.47
N TRP A 128 0.40 16.13 -7.10
CA TRP A 128 0.75 15.06 -8.04
C TRP A 128 -0.29 13.95 -8.12
N ARG A 129 -1.26 13.92 -7.20
CA ARG A 129 -2.28 12.86 -7.10
C ARG A 129 -2.98 12.60 -8.43
N SER A 130 -3.49 13.64 -9.08
CA SER A 130 -4.29 13.48 -10.30
C SER A 130 -3.48 12.86 -11.44
N ILE A 131 -2.24 13.34 -11.66
CA ILE A 131 -1.41 12.79 -12.72
C ILE A 131 -0.92 11.40 -12.38
N THR A 132 -0.47 11.16 -11.15
CA THR A 132 -0.06 9.81 -10.70
C THR A 132 -1.19 8.80 -10.86
N ARG A 133 -2.43 9.19 -10.50
CA ARG A 133 -3.60 8.35 -10.71
C ARG A 133 -3.84 8.03 -12.18
N ILE A 134 -3.78 9.01 -13.07
CA ILE A 134 -3.93 8.79 -14.51
C ILE A 134 -2.87 7.80 -15.01
N LEU A 135 -1.61 7.96 -14.64
CA LEU A 135 -0.52 7.08 -15.06
C LEU A 135 -0.72 5.65 -14.54
N ILE A 136 -1.19 5.47 -13.32
CA ILE A 136 -1.56 4.15 -12.76
C ILE A 136 -2.66 3.48 -13.58
N LEU A 137 -3.65 4.25 -14.05
CA LEU A 137 -4.78 3.72 -14.81
C LEU A 137 -4.40 3.37 -16.24
N GLU A 138 -3.55 4.17 -16.87
CA GLU A 138 -3.14 3.99 -18.27
C GLU A 138 -2.08 2.91 -18.44
N ASN A 139 -1.14 2.78 -17.50
CA ASN A 139 -0.08 1.78 -17.54
C ASN A 139 -0.15 0.83 -16.32
N PRO A 140 -0.52 -0.45 -16.52
CA PRO A 140 -0.57 -1.44 -15.44
C PRO A 140 0.76 -1.65 -14.70
N HIS A 141 1.88 -1.35 -15.34
CA HIS A 141 3.23 -1.52 -14.79
C HIS A 141 3.81 -0.24 -14.19
N PHE A 142 3.12 0.90 -14.32
CA PHE A 142 3.63 2.20 -13.92
C PHE A 142 4.18 2.24 -12.49
N ILE A 143 3.45 1.68 -11.53
CA ILE A 143 3.88 1.69 -10.12
C ILE A 143 5.19 0.92 -9.95
N HIS A 144 5.33 -0.24 -10.61
CA HIS A 144 6.55 -1.04 -10.56
C HIS A 144 7.73 -0.31 -11.21
N GLU A 145 7.52 0.24 -12.41
CA GLU A 145 8.54 0.99 -13.15
C GLU A 145 9.02 2.22 -12.38
N LEU A 146 8.09 2.98 -11.80
CA LEU A 146 8.43 4.14 -10.98
C LEU A 146 9.16 3.73 -9.70
N LEU A 147 8.72 2.67 -9.04
CA LEU A 147 9.37 2.15 -7.84
C LEU A 147 10.80 1.70 -8.14
N ASP A 148 10.98 0.90 -9.18
CA ASP A 148 12.29 0.44 -9.64
C ASP A 148 13.23 1.61 -9.96
N HIS A 149 12.73 2.63 -10.66
CA HIS A 149 13.49 3.84 -10.95
C HIS A 149 13.94 4.56 -9.66
N LEU A 150 13.04 4.75 -8.70
CA LEU A 150 13.34 5.44 -7.44
C LEU A 150 14.36 4.67 -6.59
N VAL A 151 14.28 3.33 -6.59
CA VAL A 151 15.23 2.46 -5.88
C VAL A 151 16.59 2.47 -6.57
N GLN A 152 16.64 2.27 -7.89
CA GLN A 152 17.90 2.23 -8.67
C GLN A 152 18.66 3.56 -8.64
N THR A 153 17.95 4.67 -8.54
CA THR A 153 18.56 6.02 -8.45
C THR A 153 18.85 6.45 -7.00
N ASP A 154 18.58 5.58 -6.01
CA ASP A 154 18.80 5.83 -4.57
C ASP A 154 18.08 7.09 -4.04
N VAL A 155 16.90 7.39 -4.59
CA VAL A 155 16.13 8.58 -4.17
C VAL A 155 14.87 8.25 -3.38
N ILE A 156 14.51 6.97 -3.24
CA ILE A 156 13.27 6.53 -2.59
C ILE A 156 13.17 7.00 -1.13
N ASP A 157 14.27 7.03 -0.40
CA ASP A 157 14.35 7.45 1.00
C ASP A 157 14.80 8.90 1.18
N THR A 158 15.00 9.64 0.07
CA THR A 158 15.43 11.04 0.14
C THR A 158 14.25 12.01 0.11
N PRO A 159 14.28 13.11 0.88
CA PRO A 159 13.29 14.16 0.75
C PRO A 159 13.36 14.81 -0.64
N LEU A 160 12.29 14.66 -1.43
CA LEU A 160 12.18 15.25 -2.76
C LEU A 160 11.34 16.53 -2.72
N SER A 161 11.83 17.61 -3.38
CA SER A 161 11.01 18.79 -3.63
C SER A 161 9.84 18.45 -4.58
N LEU A 162 8.78 19.27 -4.55
CA LEU A 162 7.65 19.11 -5.48
C LEU A 162 8.11 19.15 -6.93
N GLU A 163 9.01 20.08 -7.27
CA GLU A 163 9.58 20.21 -8.62
C GLU A 163 10.30 18.91 -9.06
N LYS A 164 11.16 18.37 -8.19
CA LYS A 164 11.91 17.14 -8.52
C LYS A 164 10.98 15.94 -8.71
N ARG A 165 9.89 15.82 -7.92
CA ARG A 165 8.86 14.81 -8.14
C ARG A 165 8.17 14.97 -9.49
N GLY A 166 7.88 16.20 -9.90
CA GLY A 166 7.30 16.50 -11.21
C GLY A 166 8.23 16.11 -12.37
N LEU A 167 9.53 16.34 -12.25
CA LEU A 167 10.52 15.90 -13.25
C LEU A 167 10.57 14.37 -13.34
N ILE A 168 10.58 13.66 -12.23
CA ILE A 168 10.56 12.19 -12.22
C ILE A 168 9.30 11.65 -12.93
N LEU A 169 8.12 12.23 -12.64
CA LEU A 169 6.87 11.84 -13.33
C LEU A 169 6.93 12.15 -14.83
N TYR A 170 7.51 13.28 -15.22
CA TYR A 170 7.67 13.63 -16.63
C TYR A 170 8.60 12.66 -17.35
N ASP A 171 9.74 12.33 -16.77
CA ASP A 171 10.71 11.40 -17.34
C ASP A 171 10.12 9.99 -17.47
N SER A 172 9.27 9.55 -16.52
CA SER A 172 8.63 8.23 -16.54
C SER A 172 7.56 8.06 -17.65
N VAL A 173 7.10 9.13 -18.30
CA VAL A 173 6.15 9.08 -19.43
C VAL A 173 6.82 9.36 -20.78
N SER A 174 8.12 9.69 -20.77
CA SER A 174 8.85 10.09 -22.00
C SER A 174 9.56 8.91 -22.68
N TYR A 175 9.35 7.69 -22.21
CA TYR A 175 9.84 6.44 -22.75
C TYR A 175 8.68 5.51 -23.10
#